data_d08c63f47a055b5d84e0d44ee8c9592b
#
_entry.id   d08c63f47a055b5d84e0d44ee8c9592b
#
_cell.length_a   1.000
_cell.length_b   1.000
_cell.length_c   1.000
_cell.angle_alpha   90.00
_cell.angle_beta   90.00
_cell.angle_gamma   90.00
#
_symmetry.space_group_name_H-M   'P 1'
#
loop_
_entity.id
_entity.type
_entity.pdbx_description
1 polymer ?
#
loop_
_entity_poly.entity_id
_entity_poly.type
_entity_poly.pdbx_seq_one_letter_code
_entity_poly.pdbx_strand_id
1 'polypeptide(L)'
;MQTQTHPLIAPTLGTARNLTSFHYGPGGGQKIYIQSSLHADELPGMLVSWALRRKLAALEAAGKVRGEVVIVPVANPIGLNQHFLGHLTGRFETNTAQNFNRNFYELSALIQPGIEARLSDDIDANRTAIRAAMREALDAQAPATELESQRLALQKLSYDADVVLDLHCDWEAAMHVYTNPDLWPEVEPLARYLDAKASLLALNSVGNPFDEIHSFCWSDLRGRYGDRFPIPNGSVSVTIELRGQREVSYEYAEQDAQAIVEYLTSRGVIDGTPAPLPALEFAATPLAGAEPIVAPMSGVLVYRCEVGTWVDVGHEIADIVDPLTDRVVTMKSSVAGVLYARHLTRFATAGLEFARIAGAKAFRSGSLLSN
;
A
#
# COMPACT_ATOMS: atom_id res chain seq x y z
N MET A 1 19.59 3.97 -16.29
CA MET A 1 18.11 3.96 -16.22
C MET A 1 17.54 3.48 -17.54
N GLN A 2 16.60 2.51 -17.49
CA GLN A 2 15.84 2.03 -18.64
C GLN A 2 14.36 2.39 -18.42
N THR A 3 13.66 2.83 -19.47
CA THR A 3 12.21 3.06 -19.46
C THR A 3 11.54 1.96 -20.27
N GLN A 4 10.48 1.37 -19.71
CA GLN A 4 9.67 0.36 -20.39
C GLN A 4 8.21 0.81 -20.44
N THR A 5 7.54 0.45 -21.52
CA THR A 5 6.12 0.75 -21.74
C THR A 5 5.35 -0.55 -21.87
N HIS A 6 4.27 -0.69 -21.11
CA HIS A 6 3.43 -1.88 -21.04
C HIS A 6 2.04 -1.51 -21.56
N PRO A 7 1.69 -1.89 -22.81
CA PRO A 7 0.39 -1.59 -23.38
C PRO A 7 -0.71 -2.35 -22.64
N LEU A 8 -1.82 -1.66 -22.38
CA LEU A 8 -3.05 -2.25 -21.86
C LEU A 8 -3.99 -2.62 -23.00
N ILE A 9 -4.94 -3.50 -22.72
CA ILE A 9 -6.02 -3.79 -23.67
C ILE A 9 -6.80 -2.50 -23.93
N ALA A 10 -7.00 -2.15 -25.19
CA ALA A 10 -7.76 -0.97 -25.55
C ALA A 10 -9.24 -1.12 -25.14
N PRO A 11 -9.80 -0.20 -24.34
CA PRO A 11 -11.19 -0.32 -23.89
C PRO A 11 -12.20 -0.05 -25.01
N THR A 12 -11.80 0.69 -26.04
CA THR A 12 -12.61 1.01 -27.21
C THR A 12 -11.75 1.37 -28.41
N LEU A 13 -12.36 1.43 -29.59
CA LEU A 13 -11.67 1.77 -30.83
C LEU A 13 -11.05 3.19 -30.74
N GLY A 14 -9.82 3.32 -31.22
CA GLY A 14 -9.10 4.60 -31.25
C GLY A 14 -8.52 5.06 -29.91
N THR A 15 -8.56 4.24 -28.85
CA THR A 15 -7.91 4.53 -27.56
C THR A 15 -6.76 3.57 -27.31
N ALA A 16 -5.72 4.07 -26.62
CA ALA A 16 -4.59 3.28 -26.13
C ALA A 16 -4.14 3.86 -24.79
N ARG A 17 -3.91 2.99 -23.81
CA ARG A 17 -3.28 3.35 -22.54
C ARG A 17 -2.11 2.42 -22.28
N ASN A 18 -1.12 2.94 -21.58
CA ASN A 18 0.09 2.22 -21.23
C ASN A 18 0.43 2.45 -19.76
N LEU A 19 1.01 1.45 -19.13
CA LEU A 19 1.80 1.64 -17.93
C LEU A 19 3.24 1.98 -18.34
N THR A 20 3.90 2.81 -17.56
CA THR A 20 5.32 3.12 -17.76
C THR A 20 6.10 2.79 -16.51
N SER A 21 7.12 1.96 -16.64
CA SER A 21 8.05 1.63 -15.58
C SER A 21 9.44 2.18 -15.85
N PHE A 22 10.12 2.56 -14.78
CA PHE A 22 11.50 3.09 -14.81
C PHE A 22 12.38 2.16 -13.99
N HIS A 23 13.43 1.65 -14.60
CA HIS A 23 14.34 0.68 -14.02
C HIS A 23 15.71 1.31 -13.79
N TYR A 24 16.19 1.21 -12.56
CA TYR A 24 17.48 1.72 -12.11
C TYR A 24 18.35 0.58 -11.60
N GLY A 25 19.65 0.71 -11.78
CA GLY A 25 20.66 -0.23 -11.32
C GLY A 25 21.02 -1.32 -12.33
N PRO A 26 22.08 -2.09 -12.03
CA PRO A 26 22.66 -3.05 -12.98
C PRO A 26 21.86 -4.35 -13.13
N GLY A 27 20.84 -4.57 -12.28
CA GLY A 27 20.23 -5.89 -12.12
C GLY A 27 21.11 -6.84 -11.33
N GLY A 28 20.53 -7.97 -10.89
CA GLY A 28 21.17 -8.87 -9.94
C GLY A 28 21.19 -8.28 -8.52
N GLY A 29 21.10 -9.06 -7.48
CA GLY A 29 20.89 -8.59 -6.12
C GLY A 29 19.40 -8.38 -5.79
N GLN A 30 19.08 -7.55 -4.80
CA GLN A 30 17.69 -7.30 -4.41
C GLN A 30 16.95 -6.51 -5.50
N LYS A 31 15.70 -6.90 -5.76
CA LYS A 31 14.76 -6.17 -6.60
C LYS A 31 13.75 -5.44 -5.73
N ILE A 32 13.65 -4.14 -5.92
CA ILE A 32 12.69 -3.26 -5.24
C ILE A 32 11.66 -2.80 -6.27
N TYR A 33 10.40 -2.99 -5.97
CA TYR A 33 9.29 -2.47 -6.77
C TYR A 33 8.55 -1.39 -5.99
N ILE A 34 8.30 -0.25 -6.63
CA ILE A 34 7.63 0.90 -6.05
C ILE A 34 6.56 1.37 -7.03
N GLN A 35 5.32 1.46 -6.59
CA GLN A 35 4.25 2.04 -7.40
C GLN A 35 3.51 3.13 -6.66
N SER A 36 2.79 3.97 -7.39
CA SER A 36 1.90 4.98 -6.85
C SER A 36 0.67 5.16 -7.72
N SER A 37 -0.37 5.78 -7.16
CA SER A 37 -1.61 6.08 -7.88
C SER A 37 -2.36 4.83 -8.38
N LEU A 38 -2.37 3.75 -7.60
CA LEU A 38 -3.25 2.60 -7.86
C LEU A 38 -4.72 2.99 -7.63
N HIS A 39 -5.02 3.72 -6.54
CA HIS A 39 -6.18 4.61 -6.49
C HIS A 39 -5.76 5.93 -7.12
N ALA A 40 -6.31 6.25 -8.28
CA ALA A 40 -5.77 7.32 -9.12
C ALA A 40 -6.05 8.74 -8.59
N ASP A 41 -6.96 8.89 -7.65
CA ASP A 41 -7.27 10.12 -6.92
C ASP A 41 -6.33 10.37 -5.72
N GLU A 42 -5.40 9.45 -5.43
CA GLU A 42 -4.40 9.55 -4.39
C GLU A 42 -3.09 10.10 -4.96
N LEU A 43 -3.01 11.44 -5.06
CA LEU A 43 -1.97 12.14 -5.81
C LEU A 43 -0.59 12.25 -5.14
N PRO A 44 -0.45 12.28 -3.78
CA PRO A 44 0.86 12.45 -3.13
C PRO A 44 1.92 11.47 -3.61
N GLY A 45 1.56 10.20 -3.79
CA GLY A 45 2.47 9.13 -4.23
C GLY A 45 3.11 9.38 -5.60
N MET A 46 2.39 10.01 -6.54
CA MET A 46 2.96 10.37 -7.84
C MET A 46 4.09 11.40 -7.72
N LEU A 47 3.93 12.38 -6.83
CA LEU A 47 4.94 13.41 -6.60
C LEU A 47 6.16 12.84 -5.85
N VAL A 48 5.94 11.93 -4.88
CA VAL A 48 7.00 11.17 -4.22
C VAL A 48 7.78 10.33 -5.24
N SER A 49 7.09 9.61 -6.12
CA SER A 49 7.70 8.81 -7.18
C SER A 49 8.52 9.68 -8.15
N TRP A 50 8.06 10.88 -8.47
CA TRP A 50 8.82 11.84 -9.28
C TRP A 50 10.10 12.30 -8.56
N ALA A 51 10.05 12.67 -7.28
CA ALA A 51 11.20 13.06 -6.49
C ALA A 51 12.20 11.90 -6.34
N LEU A 52 11.70 10.70 -6.04
CA LEU A 52 12.50 9.49 -5.90
C LEU A 52 13.24 9.13 -7.19
N ARG A 53 12.58 9.24 -8.34
CA ARG A 53 13.20 9.00 -9.65
C ARG A 53 14.40 9.92 -9.91
N ARG A 54 14.32 11.19 -9.49
CA ARG A 54 15.44 12.16 -9.63
C ARG A 54 16.61 11.77 -8.72
N LYS A 55 16.33 11.36 -7.48
CA LYS A 55 17.34 10.88 -6.54
C LYS A 55 18.03 9.61 -7.06
N LEU A 56 17.27 8.64 -7.53
CA LEU A 56 17.79 7.39 -8.08
C LEU A 56 18.61 7.60 -9.36
N ALA A 57 18.21 8.52 -10.23
CA ALA A 57 19.01 8.85 -11.42
C ALA A 57 20.40 9.42 -11.04
N ALA A 58 20.47 10.27 -10.02
CA ALA A 58 21.74 10.79 -9.52
C ALA A 58 22.58 9.70 -8.84
N LEU A 59 21.96 8.83 -8.04
CA LEU A 59 22.63 7.70 -7.38
C LEU A 59 23.14 6.67 -8.38
N GLU A 60 22.38 6.37 -9.43
CA GLU A 60 22.79 5.47 -10.50
C GLU A 60 23.97 6.06 -11.30
N ALA A 61 23.91 7.36 -11.66
CA ALA A 61 25.01 8.04 -12.32
C ALA A 61 26.29 8.04 -11.46
N ALA A 62 26.16 8.04 -10.14
CA ALA A 62 27.26 7.92 -9.20
C ALA A 62 27.71 6.46 -8.94
N GLY A 63 27.10 5.46 -9.60
CA GLY A 63 27.41 4.04 -9.44
C GLY A 63 27.00 3.48 -8.07
N LYS A 64 26.03 4.09 -7.39
CA LYS A 64 25.64 3.73 -6.02
C LYS A 64 24.44 2.78 -5.93
N VAL A 65 23.74 2.48 -7.01
CA VAL A 65 22.65 1.50 -7.02
C VAL A 65 23.22 0.11 -7.22
N ARG A 66 23.00 -0.80 -6.27
CA ARG A 66 23.57 -2.17 -6.23
C ARG A 66 22.59 -3.25 -6.68
N GLY A 67 21.29 -3.04 -6.48
CA GLY A 67 20.22 -3.94 -6.90
C GLY A 67 19.49 -3.42 -8.13
N GLU A 68 18.23 -3.83 -8.27
CA GLU A 68 17.29 -3.29 -9.26
C GLU A 68 16.20 -2.50 -8.52
N VAL A 69 15.92 -1.26 -8.95
CA VAL A 69 14.78 -0.48 -8.45
C VAL A 69 13.84 -0.16 -9.60
N VAL A 70 12.63 -0.67 -9.53
CA VAL A 70 11.56 -0.47 -10.52
C VAL A 70 10.54 0.51 -9.96
N ILE A 71 10.26 1.60 -10.67
CA ILE A 71 9.24 2.59 -10.28
C ILE A 71 8.15 2.68 -11.33
N VAL A 72 6.89 2.56 -10.89
CA VAL A 72 5.68 2.80 -11.70
C VAL A 72 4.94 4.00 -11.10
N PRO A 73 5.20 5.24 -11.57
CA PRO A 73 4.65 6.45 -10.96
C PRO A 73 3.13 6.61 -11.15
N VAL A 74 2.58 5.98 -12.16
CA VAL A 74 1.15 5.98 -12.49
C VAL A 74 0.72 4.54 -12.74
N ALA A 75 0.33 3.86 -11.66
CA ALA A 75 -0.12 2.46 -11.75
C ALA A 75 -1.54 2.34 -12.34
N ASN A 76 -2.32 3.43 -12.33
CA ASN A 76 -3.71 3.42 -12.79
C ASN A 76 -4.04 4.56 -13.77
N PRO A 77 -3.64 4.45 -15.04
CA PRO A 77 -4.01 5.42 -16.07
C PRO A 77 -5.50 5.36 -16.43
N ILE A 78 -6.22 4.29 -16.09
CA ILE A 78 -7.67 4.16 -16.28
C ILE A 78 -8.38 5.11 -15.33
N GLY A 79 -8.14 4.95 -14.01
CA GLY A 79 -8.76 5.76 -12.96
C GLY A 79 -8.38 7.24 -13.07
N LEU A 80 -7.14 7.54 -13.48
CA LEU A 80 -6.67 8.92 -13.66
C LEU A 80 -7.44 9.68 -14.77
N ASN A 81 -8.08 8.97 -15.70
CA ASN A 81 -8.93 9.55 -16.73
C ASN A 81 -10.42 9.61 -16.33
N GLN A 82 -10.79 9.17 -15.13
CA GLN A 82 -12.18 9.18 -14.66
C GLN A 82 -12.49 10.48 -13.93
N HIS A 83 -13.28 11.35 -14.56
CA HIS A 83 -13.77 12.59 -13.96
C HIS A 83 -15.29 12.64 -14.01
N PHE A 84 -15.91 12.97 -12.88
CA PHE A 84 -17.33 13.22 -12.78
C PHE A 84 -17.57 14.67 -12.32
N LEU A 85 -18.18 15.47 -13.17
CA LEU A 85 -18.43 16.89 -12.91
C LEU A 85 -17.20 17.68 -12.40
N GLY A 86 -16.03 17.39 -13.00
CA GLY A 86 -14.77 18.04 -12.64
C GLY A 86 -14.04 17.42 -11.44
N HIS A 87 -14.60 16.39 -10.79
CA HIS A 87 -13.96 15.67 -9.70
C HIS A 87 -13.32 14.38 -10.21
N LEU A 88 -12.06 14.17 -9.87
CA LEU A 88 -11.35 12.91 -10.12
C LEU A 88 -11.95 11.81 -9.23
N THR A 89 -12.33 10.68 -9.86
CA THR A 89 -12.96 9.53 -9.17
C THR A 89 -12.13 8.27 -9.42
N GLY A 90 -10.93 8.25 -8.86
CA GLY A 90 -9.90 7.28 -9.20
C GLY A 90 -9.87 5.99 -8.39
N ARG A 91 -10.76 5.80 -7.40
CA ARG A 91 -10.75 4.64 -6.51
C ARG A 91 -11.44 3.41 -7.10
N PHE A 92 -12.54 3.62 -7.82
CA PHE A 92 -13.33 2.55 -8.44
C PHE A 92 -13.38 2.70 -9.96
N GLU A 93 -13.34 1.58 -10.66
CA GLU A 93 -13.55 1.54 -12.11
C GLU A 93 -15.02 1.79 -12.44
N THR A 94 -15.30 2.78 -13.28
CA THR A 94 -16.66 3.29 -13.49
C THR A 94 -17.60 2.32 -14.21
N ASN A 95 -17.08 1.39 -15.05
CA ASN A 95 -17.94 0.46 -15.77
C ASN A 95 -18.39 -0.73 -14.93
N THR A 96 -17.54 -1.16 -13.98
CA THR A 96 -17.78 -2.40 -13.20
C THR A 96 -17.98 -2.13 -11.71
N ALA A 97 -17.73 -0.90 -11.25
CA ALA A 97 -17.66 -0.51 -9.84
C ALA A 97 -16.62 -1.32 -9.02
N GLN A 98 -15.66 -1.95 -9.69
CA GLN A 98 -14.58 -2.64 -8.98
C GLN A 98 -13.56 -1.66 -8.42
N ASN A 99 -13.15 -1.87 -7.18
CA ASN A 99 -12.02 -1.17 -6.59
C ASN A 99 -10.73 -1.55 -7.34
N PHE A 100 -9.94 -0.55 -7.74
CA PHE A 100 -8.69 -0.79 -8.46
C PHE A 100 -7.66 -1.57 -7.65
N ASN A 101 -7.66 -1.41 -6.31
CA ASN A 101 -6.79 -2.15 -5.39
C ASN A 101 -7.48 -3.40 -4.82
N ARG A 102 -8.19 -4.16 -5.64
CA ARG A 102 -8.80 -5.46 -5.28
C ARG A 102 -8.69 -6.44 -6.46
N ASN A 103 -8.95 -7.70 -6.16
CA ASN A 103 -9.05 -8.77 -7.17
C ASN A 103 -7.77 -9.00 -7.98
N PHE A 104 -6.60 -8.77 -7.39
CA PHE A 104 -5.35 -9.25 -7.96
C PHE A 104 -5.29 -10.78 -7.89
N TYR A 105 -4.51 -11.42 -8.76
CA TYR A 105 -4.36 -12.87 -8.75
C TYR A 105 -3.68 -13.30 -7.45
N GLU A 106 -4.32 -14.20 -6.72
CA GLU A 106 -3.72 -14.81 -5.53
C GLU A 106 -2.69 -15.85 -5.96
N LEU A 107 -1.42 -15.50 -5.84
CA LEU A 107 -0.31 -16.27 -6.40
C LEU A 107 -0.16 -17.64 -5.73
N SER A 108 -0.40 -17.77 -4.42
CA SER A 108 -0.31 -19.05 -3.74
C SER A 108 -1.33 -20.05 -4.27
N ALA A 109 -2.58 -19.63 -4.50
CA ALA A 109 -3.61 -20.49 -5.06
C ALA A 109 -3.28 -20.92 -6.49
N LEU A 110 -2.72 -20.02 -7.30
CA LEU A 110 -2.37 -20.34 -8.69
C LEU A 110 -1.24 -21.38 -8.78
N ILE A 111 -0.24 -21.31 -7.90
CA ILE A 111 0.93 -22.22 -7.96
C ILE A 111 0.77 -23.46 -7.10
N GLN A 112 -0.18 -23.50 -6.16
CA GLN A 112 -0.41 -24.64 -5.27
C GLN A 112 -0.47 -25.99 -6.01
N PRO A 113 -1.17 -26.12 -7.16
CA PRO A 113 -1.11 -27.33 -7.94
C PRO A 113 0.29 -27.56 -8.54
N GLY A 114 1.14 -28.33 -7.87
CA GLY A 114 2.44 -28.73 -8.38
C GLY A 114 3.66 -28.04 -7.76
N ILE A 115 3.50 -27.02 -6.91
CA ILE A 115 4.65 -26.37 -6.28
C ILE A 115 5.36 -27.31 -5.31
N GLU A 116 4.63 -28.17 -4.58
CA GLU A 116 5.21 -29.10 -3.62
C GLU A 116 6.30 -30.00 -4.22
N ALA A 117 6.12 -30.47 -5.45
CA ALA A 117 7.08 -31.31 -6.16
C ALA A 117 8.37 -30.57 -6.57
N ARG A 118 8.39 -29.23 -6.45
CA ARG A 118 9.54 -28.37 -6.77
C ARG A 118 10.30 -27.90 -5.51
N LEU A 119 9.76 -28.19 -4.31
CA LEU A 119 10.38 -27.79 -3.04
C LEU A 119 11.44 -28.79 -2.59
N SER A 120 12.42 -28.30 -1.85
CA SER A 120 13.56 -29.03 -1.33
C SER A 120 13.95 -28.55 0.07
N ASP A 121 15.03 -29.10 0.64
CA ASP A 121 15.60 -28.67 1.92
C ASP A 121 16.45 -27.38 1.81
N ASP A 122 16.57 -26.80 0.61
CA ASP A 122 17.34 -25.58 0.34
C ASP A 122 16.39 -24.37 0.19
N ILE A 123 16.52 -23.39 1.08
CA ILE A 123 15.65 -22.19 1.14
C ILE A 123 15.79 -21.30 -0.10
N ASP A 124 16.98 -21.19 -0.69
CA ASP A 124 17.21 -20.35 -1.88
C ASP A 124 16.73 -21.03 -3.15
N ALA A 125 16.88 -22.37 -3.23
CA ALA A 125 16.27 -23.18 -4.27
C ALA A 125 14.73 -23.06 -4.23
N ASN A 126 14.14 -23.10 -3.04
CA ASN A 126 12.69 -22.94 -2.85
C ASN A 126 12.22 -21.54 -3.26
N ARG A 127 12.97 -20.48 -2.90
CA ARG A 127 12.67 -19.10 -3.38
C ARG A 127 12.65 -19.06 -4.91
N THR A 128 13.65 -19.63 -5.54
CA THR A 128 13.78 -19.67 -7.01
C THR A 128 12.64 -20.46 -7.67
N ALA A 129 12.31 -21.63 -7.13
CA ALA A 129 11.24 -22.49 -7.64
C ALA A 129 9.87 -21.83 -7.51
N ILE A 130 9.58 -21.17 -6.37
CA ILE A 130 8.33 -20.47 -6.13
C ILE A 130 8.19 -19.28 -7.10
N ARG A 131 9.23 -18.44 -7.26
CA ARG A 131 9.20 -17.32 -8.21
C ARG A 131 9.06 -17.80 -9.66
N ALA A 132 9.68 -18.89 -10.04
CA ALA A 132 9.52 -19.49 -11.36
C ALA A 132 8.07 -19.94 -11.60
N ALA A 133 7.45 -20.59 -10.60
CA ALA A 133 6.05 -21.01 -10.66
C ALA A 133 5.10 -19.82 -10.73
N MET A 134 5.35 -18.75 -9.97
CA MET A 134 4.58 -17.49 -10.05
C MET A 134 4.62 -16.89 -11.46
N ARG A 135 5.82 -16.81 -12.06
CA ARG A 135 5.98 -16.32 -13.43
C ARG A 135 5.18 -17.17 -14.42
N GLU A 136 5.36 -18.48 -14.38
CA GLU A 136 4.63 -19.42 -15.24
C GLU A 136 3.11 -19.23 -15.12
N ALA A 137 2.62 -19.10 -13.88
CA ALA A 137 1.21 -18.89 -13.59
C ALA A 137 0.67 -17.55 -14.13
N LEU A 138 1.45 -16.46 -13.97
CA LEU A 138 1.08 -15.13 -14.50
C LEU A 138 1.18 -15.09 -16.03
N ASP A 139 2.13 -15.79 -16.63
CA ASP A 139 2.28 -15.85 -18.09
C ASP A 139 1.15 -16.65 -18.76
N ALA A 140 0.55 -17.56 -18.03
CA ALA A 140 -0.63 -18.31 -18.48
C ALA A 140 -1.95 -17.52 -18.43
N GLN A 141 -1.97 -16.34 -17.77
CA GLN A 141 -3.19 -15.53 -17.68
C GLN A 141 -3.47 -14.79 -18.99
N ALA A 142 -4.74 -14.77 -19.40
CA ALA A 142 -5.24 -14.09 -20.58
C ALA A 142 -6.30 -13.06 -20.16
N PRO A 143 -5.91 -11.82 -19.87
CA PRO A 143 -6.86 -10.78 -19.47
C PRO A 143 -7.82 -10.46 -20.62
N ALA A 144 -9.10 -10.24 -20.31
CA ALA A 144 -10.14 -9.91 -21.28
C ALA A 144 -10.50 -8.41 -21.30
N THR A 145 -10.16 -7.67 -20.23
CA THR A 145 -10.51 -6.27 -20.07
C THR A 145 -9.28 -5.41 -19.85
N GLU A 146 -9.44 -4.08 -20.02
CA GLU A 146 -8.39 -3.12 -19.73
C GLU A 146 -7.94 -3.21 -18.26
N LEU A 147 -8.90 -3.28 -17.31
CA LEU A 147 -8.63 -3.40 -15.88
C LEU A 147 -7.86 -4.69 -15.54
N GLU A 148 -8.26 -5.83 -16.09
CA GLU A 148 -7.53 -7.09 -15.89
C GLU A 148 -6.12 -7.03 -16.47
N SER A 149 -5.94 -6.41 -17.65
CA SER A 149 -4.63 -6.23 -18.25
C SER A 149 -3.71 -5.33 -17.42
N GLN A 150 -4.26 -4.27 -16.78
CA GLN A 150 -3.53 -3.42 -15.84
C GLN A 150 -3.08 -4.21 -14.62
N ARG A 151 -3.97 -4.95 -13.96
CA ARG A 151 -3.63 -5.78 -12.78
C ARG A 151 -2.54 -6.80 -13.12
N LEU A 152 -2.69 -7.51 -14.24
CA LEU A 152 -1.70 -8.49 -14.69
C LEU A 152 -0.34 -7.86 -14.99
N ALA A 153 -0.31 -6.71 -15.63
CA ALA A 153 0.94 -6.01 -15.95
C ALA A 153 1.67 -5.55 -14.67
N LEU A 154 0.95 -5.01 -13.69
CA LEU A 154 1.52 -4.63 -12.39
C LEU A 154 2.08 -5.84 -11.64
N GLN A 155 1.34 -6.96 -11.58
CA GLN A 155 1.82 -8.18 -10.95
C GLN A 155 3.03 -8.79 -11.67
N LYS A 156 3.09 -8.76 -13.01
CA LYS A 156 4.25 -9.22 -13.78
C LYS A 156 5.51 -8.38 -13.52
N LEU A 157 5.36 -7.10 -13.18
CA LEU A 157 6.48 -6.23 -12.82
C LEU A 157 6.99 -6.46 -11.39
N SER A 158 6.13 -6.97 -10.49
CA SER A 158 6.38 -6.98 -9.04
C SER A 158 6.49 -8.37 -8.40
N TYR A 159 6.02 -9.44 -9.03
CA TYR A 159 5.90 -10.78 -8.39
C TYR A 159 7.20 -11.33 -7.80
N ASP A 160 8.34 -10.97 -8.38
CA ASP A 160 9.68 -11.42 -7.99
C ASP A 160 10.47 -10.37 -7.17
N ALA A 161 9.82 -9.27 -6.78
CA ALA A 161 10.45 -8.23 -5.98
C ALA A 161 10.72 -8.71 -4.55
N ASP A 162 11.90 -8.38 -4.04
CA ASP A 162 12.26 -8.62 -2.63
C ASP A 162 11.58 -7.62 -1.69
N VAL A 163 11.28 -6.41 -2.22
CA VAL A 163 10.52 -5.39 -1.51
C VAL A 163 9.49 -4.76 -2.46
N VAL A 164 8.26 -4.63 -1.97
CA VAL A 164 7.15 -3.96 -2.68
C VAL A 164 6.66 -2.80 -1.83
N LEU A 165 6.76 -1.57 -2.35
CA LEU A 165 6.26 -0.36 -1.74
C LEU A 165 5.07 0.16 -2.57
N ASP A 166 3.88 0.10 -2.00
CA ASP A 166 2.65 0.62 -2.62
C ASP A 166 2.29 1.96 -1.99
N LEU A 167 2.47 3.04 -2.76
CA LEU A 167 2.30 4.42 -2.28
C LEU A 167 0.86 4.87 -2.47
N HIS A 168 0.16 4.97 -1.37
CA HIS A 168 -1.21 5.44 -1.22
C HIS A 168 -1.30 6.74 -0.41
N CYS A 169 -2.50 7.23 -0.15
CA CYS A 169 -2.84 8.15 0.92
C CYS A 169 -4.29 7.96 1.32
N ASP A 170 -4.63 8.29 2.57
CA ASP A 170 -6.01 8.27 3.05
C ASP A 170 -6.68 9.66 2.88
N TRP A 171 -7.87 9.87 3.37
CA TRP A 171 -8.65 11.13 3.20
C TRP A 171 -7.95 12.35 3.81
N GLU A 172 -7.98 12.49 5.13
CA GLU A 172 -7.11 13.32 5.97
C GLU A 172 -6.46 12.39 6.98
N ALA A 173 -5.16 12.24 6.94
CA ALA A 173 -4.48 11.25 7.75
C ALA A 173 -3.09 11.70 8.18
N ALA A 174 -2.59 11.11 9.24
CA ALA A 174 -1.17 11.09 9.55
C ALA A 174 -0.47 10.04 8.67
N MET A 175 0.85 10.15 8.51
CA MET A 175 1.66 9.09 7.89
C MET A 175 1.42 7.77 8.61
N HIS A 176 1.05 6.72 7.88
CA HIS A 176 0.86 5.40 8.46
C HIS A 176 1.15 4.29 7.44
N VAL A 177 1.33 3.07 7.93
CA VAL A 177 1.67 1.93 7.08
C VAL A 177 0.82 0.70 7.43
N TYR A 178 0.58 -0.13 6.41
CA TYR A 178 0.00 -1.47 6.57
C TYR A 178 1.00 -2.52 6.11
N THR A 179 1.18 -3.58 6.88
CA THR A 179 2.03 -4.71 6.50
C THR A 179 1.65 -6.00 7.22
N ASN A 180 2.21 -7.10 6.74
CA ASN A 180 2.08 -8.41 7.40
C ASN A 180 2.86 -8.43 8.74
N PRO A 181 2.30 -8.99 9.82
CA PRO A 181 2.99 -9.07 11.11
C PRO A 181 4.36 -9.73 11.05
N ASP A 182 4.54 -10.78 10.23
CA ASP A 182 5.81 -11.50 10.07
C ASP A 182 6.90 -10.64 9.41
N LEU A 183 6.49 -9.58 8.71
CA LEU A 183 7.40 -8.66 7.99
C LEU A 183 7.72 -7.41 8.80
N TRP A 184 7.06 -7.18 9.93
CA TRP A 184 7.24 -5.97 10.73
C TRP A 184 8.71 -5.67 11.05
N PRO A 185 9.56 -6.64 11.47
CA PRO A 185 10.96 -6.34 11.75
C PRO A 185 11.75 -5.77 10.55
N GLU A 186 11.34 -6.10 9.32
CA GLU A 186 11.95 -5.59 8.10
C GLU A 186 11.33 -4.26 7.63
N VAL A 187 10.07 -3.98 8.01
CA VAL A 187 9.32 -2.76 7.65
C VAL A 187 9.49 -1.66 8.70
N GLU A 188 9.72 -2.00 9.99
CA GLU A 188 9.90 -1.00 11.06
C GLU A 188 10.91 0.11 10.71
N PRO A 189 12.10 -0.19 10.13
CA PRO A 189 13.03 0.88 9.75
C PRO A 189 12.44 1.86 8.74
N LEU A 190 11.64 1.39 7.77
CA LEU A 190 10.95 2.24 6.82
C LEU A 190 9.91 3.14 7.52
N ALA A 191 9.07 2.55 8.37
CA ALA A 191 8.07 3.29 9.14
C ALA A 191 8.71 4.39 10.00
N ARG A 192 9.88 4.13 10.58
CA ARG A 192 10.64 5.10 11.38
C ARG A 192 11.24 6.22 10.53
N TYR A 193 11.83 5.93 9.37
CA TYR A 193 12.31 6.96 8.43
C TYR A 193 11.19 7.84 7.89
N LEU A 194 10.00 7.27 7.67
CA LEU A 194 8.80 7.97 7.22
C LEU A 194 8.11 8.77 8.32
N ASP A 195 8.51 8.63 9.59
CA ASP A 195 7.82 9.20 10.76
C ASP A 195 6.36 8.75 10.86
N ALA A 196 6.12 7.46 10.62
CA ALA A 196 4.78 6.88 10.65
C ALA A 196 4.17 6.96 12.06
N LYS A 197 2.98 7.55 12.16
CA LYS A 197 2.24 7.71 13.42
C LYS A 197 1.38 6.49 13.76
N ALA A 198 1.10 5.64 12.80
CA ALA A 198 0.50 4.34 13.03
C ALA A 198 1.12 3.29 12.11
N SER A 199 1.29 2.07 12.63
CA SER A 199 1.74 0.91 11.86
C SER A 199 0.76 -0.23 12.14
N LEU A 200 -0.01 -0.60 11.12
CA LEU A 200 -1.16 -1.48 11.24
C LEU A 200 -0.84 -2.84 10.65
N LEU A 201 -0.94 -3.89 11.47
CA LEU A 201 -0.50 -5.23 11.10
C LEU A 201 -1.70 -6.13 10.79
N ALA A 202 -1.71 -6.71 9.58
CA ALA A 202 -2.69 -7.71 9.17
C ALA A 202 -2.04 -8.76 8.27
N LEU A 203 -2.42 -10.03 8.43
CA LEU A 203 -1.98 -11.11 7.55
C LEU A 203 -2.76 -11.08 6.22
N ASN A 204 -4.08 -10.85 6.31
CA ASN A 204 -4.99 -10.80 5.18
C ASN A 204 -6.19 -9.93 5.55
N SER A 205 -6.47 -8.89 4.76
CA SER A 205 -7.62 -7.99 4.96
C SER A 205 -8.82 -8.33 4.07
N VAL A 206 -8.71 -9.40 3.27
CA VAL A 206 -9.70 -9.89 2.29
C VAL A 206 -9.75 -9.03 1.01
N GLY A 207 -10.03 -9.66 -0.14
CA GLY A 207 -10.20 -8.99 -1.43
C GLY A 207 -8.95 -8.88 -2.29
N ASN A 208 -7.85 -9.49 -1.88
CA ASN A 208 -6.59 -9.56 -2.62
C ASN A 208 -6.08 -8.17 -3.07
N PRO A 209 -5.80 -7.24 -2.14
CA PRO A 209 -5.16 -5.98 -2.49
C PRO A 209 -3.71 -6.21 -2.93
N PHE A 210 -3.16 -5.24 -3.66
CA PHE A 210 -1.88 -5.39 -4.34
C PHE A 210 -0.71 -5.72 -3.40
N ASP A 211 -0.57 -5.02 -2.30
CA ASP A 211 0.52 -5.26 -1.34
C ASP A 211 0.38 -6.64 -0.67
N GLU A 212 -0.83 -7.00 -0.22
CA GLU A 212 -1.03 -8.26 0.51
C GLU A 212 -0.76 -9.50 -0.34
N ILE A 213 -1.10 -9.51 -1.64
CA ILE A 213 -0.86 -10.68 -2.48
C ILE A 213 0.61 -11.08 -2.56
N HIS A 214 1.54 -10.12 -2.39
CA HIS A 214 2.98 -10.37 -2.42
C HIS A 214 3.46 -11.03 -1.12
N SER A 215 3.03 -10.52 0.04
CA SER A 215 3.41 -11.11 1.34
C SER A 215 2.60 -12.36 1.67
N PHE A 216 1.30 -12.35 1.38
CA PHE A 216 0.39 -13.44 1.72
C PHE A 216 0.78 -14.73 1.03
N CYS A 217 1.21 -14.69 -0.24
CA CYS A 217 1.66 -15.87 -0.96
C CYS A 217 2.73 -16.66 -0.19
N TRP A 218 3.75 -15.99 0.33
CA TRP A 218 4.84 -16.62 1.08
C TRP A 218 4.38 -17.14 2.43
N SER A 219 3.51 -16.39 3.13
CA SER A 219 2.95 -16.79 4.42
C SER A 219 2.03 -18.02 4.28
N ASP A 220 1.18 -18.05 3.24
CA ASP A 220 0.30 -19.18 2.96
C ASP A 220 1.09 -20.44 2.61
N LEU A 221 2.11 -20.34 1.74
CA LEU A 221 3.00 -21.45 1.41
C LEU A 221 3.78 -21.95 2.64
N ARG A 222 4.25 -21.06 3.50
CA ARG A 222 4.90 -21.42 4.76
C ARG A 222 3.93 -22.13 5.70
N GLY A 223 2.69 -21.67 5.80
CA GLY A 223 1.65 -22.34 6.59
C GLY A 223 1.32 -23.76 6.09
N ARG A 224 1.39 -24.00 4.77
CA ARG A 224 1.07 -25.29 4.15
C ARG A 224 2.25 -26.28 4.15
N TYR A 225 3.46 -25.79 3.93
CA TYR A 225 4.63 -26.62 3.62
C TYR A 225 5.80 -26.41 4.58
N GLY A 226 5.74 -25.39 5.47
CA GLY A 226 6.86 -24.99 6.33
C GLY A 226 7.36 -26.05 7.30
N ASP A 227 6.50 -27.00 7.69
CA ASP A 227 6.91 -28.15 8.52
C ASP A 227 7.83 -29.14 7.79
N ARG A 228 7.85 -29.10 6.45
CA ARG A 228 8.60 -30.05 5.60
C ARG A 228 9.68 -29.39 4.78
N PHE A 229 9.48 -28.14 4.40
CA PHE A 229 10.39 -27.40 3.53
C PHE A 229 10.62 -25.99 4.06
N PRO A 230 11.85 -25.45 4.02
CA PRO A 230 12.13 -24.09 4.44
C PRO A 230 11.56 -23.10 3.41
N ILE A 231 10.49 -22.37 3.77
CA ILE A 231 9.87 -21.32 2.94
C ILE A 231 10.29 -19.96 3.47
N PRO A 232 11.01 -19.11 2.67
CA PRO A 232 11.46 -17.80 3.13
C PRO A 232 10.33 -16.75 3.17
N ASN A 233 10.58 -15.61 3.82
CA ASN A 233 9.87 -14.37 3.52
C ASN A 233 10.39 -13.84 2.17
N GLY A 234 9.79 -14.28 1.08
CA GLY A 234 10.34 -14.02 -0.25
C GLY A 234 10.00 -12.65 -0.82
N SER A 235 9.11 -11.89 -0.15
CA SER A 235 8.80 -10.50 -0.51
C SER A 235 8.35 -9.74 0.74
N VAL A 236 8.98 -8.60 1.00
CA VAL A 236 8.57 -7.62 2.02
C VAL A 236 7.65 -6.62 1.36
N SER A 237 6.37 -6.65 1.66
CA SER A 237 5.41 -5.73 1.07
C SER A 237 4.75 -4.83 2.11
N VAL A 238 4.51 -3.58 1.72
CA VAL A 238 3.95 -2.56 2.59
C VAL A 238 3.14 -1.55 1.78
N THR A 239 1.94 -1.23 2.27
CA THR A 239 1.20 -0.04 1.85
C THR A 239 1.68 1.14 2.70
N ILE A 240 2.07 2.22 2.04
CA ILE A 240 2.49 3.48 2.67
C ILE A 240 1.41 4.51 2.39
N GLU A 241 0.73 4.94 3.44
CA GLU A 241 -0.28 5.99 3.39
C GLU A 241 0.39 7.33 3.65
N LEU A 242 0.65 8.05 2.57
CA LEU A 242 1.39 9.32 2.55
C LEU A 242 0.50 10.48 3.04
N ARG A 243 0.00 10.37 4.28
CA ARG A 243 -0.92 11.35 4.90
C ARG A 243 -2.26 11.41 4.16
N GLY A 244 -2.79 12.63 3.92
CA GLY A 244 -4.08 12.84 3.27
C GLY A 244 -3.96 13.28 1.82
N GLN A 245 -5.09 13.20 1.10
CA GLN A 245 -5.17 13.51 -0.33
C GLN A 245 -4.75 14.94 -0.70
N ARG A 246 -4.79 15.87 0.27
CA ARG A 246 -4.45 17.30 0.05
C ARG A 246 -2.99 17.64 0.35
N GLU A 247 -2.24 16.73 0.96
CA GLU A 247 -0.83 16.93 1.31
C GLU A 247 0.10 16.71 0.11
N VAL A 248 -0.16 17.43 -0.98
CA VAL A 248 0.66 17.44 -2.20
C VAL A 248 1.59 18.66 -2.17
N SER A 249 2.84 18.45 -1.77
CA SER A 249 3.86 19.49 -1.74
C SER A 249 5.24 18.94 -2.10
N TYR A 250 6.12 19.79 -2.61
CA TYR A 250 7.51 19.41 -2.85
C TYR A 250 8.24 19.06 -1.55
N GLU A 251 7.94 19.72 -0.45
CA GLU A 251 8.54 19.45 0.85
C GLU A 251 8.27 18.02 1.29
N TYR A 252 7.00 17.63 1.34
CA TYR A 252 6.62 16.24 1.68
C TYR A 252 7.19 15.22 0.69
N ALA A 253 7.12 15.51 -0.61
CA ALA A 253 7.62 14.57 -1.61
C ALA A 253 9.13 14.34 -1.50
N GLU A 254 9.93 15.39 -1.24
CA GLU A 254 11.38 15.27 -1.06
C GLU A 254 11.72 14.58 0.27
N GLN A 255 10.97 14.84 1.34
CA GLN A 255 11.14 14.17 2.64
C GLN A 255 10.86 12.68 2.53
N ASP A 256 9.71 12.30 1.96
CA ASP A 256 9.28 10.91 1.84
C ASP A 256 10.19 10.12 0.87
N ALA A 257 10.58 10.74 -0.27
CA ALA A 257 11.55 10.14 -1.17
C ALA A 257 12.92 9.93 -0.51
N GLN A 258 13.37 10.86 0.37
CA GLN A 258 14.61 10.68 1.13
C GLN A 258 14.46 9.53 2.13
N ALA A 259 13.35 9.44 2.85
CA ALA A 259 13.08 8.35 3.78
C ALA A 259 13.15 6.98 3.09
N ILE A 260 12.58 6.86 1.89
CA ILE A 260 12.68 5.63 1.07
C ILE A 260 14.15 5.38 0.68
N VAL A 261 14.91 6.39 0.27
CA VAL A 261 16.35 6.23 -0.04
C VAL A 261 17.14 5.75 1.17
N GLU A 262 16.88 6.29 2.37
CA GLU A 262 17.54 5.84 3.61
C GLU A 262 17.22 4.37 3.92
N TYR A 263 15.95 3.97 3.75
CA TYR A 263 15.55 2.58 3.90
C TYR A 263 16.25 1.67 2.89
N LEU A 264 16.31 2.04 1.60
CA LEU A 264 17.01 1.25 0.59
C LEU A 264 18.53 1.19 0.84
N THR A 265 19.10 2.25 1.42
CA THR A 265 20.50 2.27 1.86
C THR A 265 20.73 1.32 3.02
N SER A 266 19.84 1.30 4.02
CA SER A 266 19.92 0.38 5.16
C SER A 266 19.81 -1.10 4.73
N ARG A 267 19.12 -1.37 3.62
CA ARG A 267 19.01 -2.72 3.00
C ARG A 267 20.19 -3.07 2.08
N GLY A 268 21.13 -2.16 1.86
CA GLY A 268 22.28 -2.37 0.96
C GLY A 268 21.93 -2.33 -0.54
N VAL A 269 20.72 -1.87 -0.91
CA VAL A 269 20.32 -1.66 -2.31
C VAL A 269 20.98 -0.40 -2.87
N ILE A 270 21.18 0.59 -2.02
CA ILE A 270 21.94 1.82 -2.32
C ILE A 270 23.21 1.81 -1.49
N ASP A 271 24.34 2.07 -2.14
CA ASP A 271 25.65 2.12 -1.51
C ASP A 271 25.83 3.41 -0.70
N GLY A 272 26.14 3.26 0.58
CA GLY A 272 26.32 4.37 1.49
C GLY A 272 26.09 3.98 2.94
N THR A 273 26.07 4.98 3.81
CA THR A 273 25.69 4.84 5.22
C THR A 273 24.34 5.51 5.41
N PRO A 274 23.31 4.79 5.83
CA PRO A 274 22.01 5.38 6.06
C PRO A 274 22.07 6.39 7.21
N ALA A 275 21.17 7.36 7.21
CA ALA A 275 20.98 8.25 8.35
C ALA A 275 20.68 7.45 9.64
N PRO A 276 21.02 7.99 10.84
CA PRO A 276 20.63 7.36 12.09
C PRO A 276 19.13 7.08 12.11
N LEU A 277 18.76 5.84 12.48
CA LEU A 277 17.38 5.42 12.49
C LEU A 277 16.59 6.21 13.55
N PRO A 278 15.53 6.97 13.19
CA PRO A 278 14.74 7.73 14.15
C PRO A 278 14.08 6.84 15.22
N ALA A 279 13.65 7.39 16.34
CA ALA A 279 12.89 6.63 17.33
C ALA A 279 11.52 6.24 16.77
N LEU A 280 11.01 5.06 17.15
CA LEU A 280 9.62 4.69 16.89
C LEU A 280 8.75 5.41 17.91
N GLU A 281 7.87 6.30 17.47
CA GLU A 281 7.01 7.08 18.37
C GLU A 281 5.88 6.24 18.97
N PHE A 282 5.22 5.43 18.14
CA PHE A 282 4.13 4.56 18.55
C PHE A 282 4.39 3.13 18.10
N ALA A 283 4.11 2.18 19.00
CA ALA A 283 4.24 0.76 18.68
C ALA A 283 3.26 0.33 17.58
N ALA A 284 3.67 -0.65 16.76
CA ALA A 284 2.78 -1.26 15.79
C ALA A 284 1.60 -1.96 16.48
N THR A 285 0.42 -1.88 15.87
CA THR A 285 -0.84 -2.41 16.40
C THR A 285 -1.53 -3.34 15.40
N PRO A 286 -2.32 -4.32 15.86
CA PRO A 286 -3.09 -5.14 14.93
C PRO A 286 -4.14 -4.29 14.21
N LEU A 287 -4.29 -4.43 12.90
CA LEU A 287 -5.36 -3.77 12.14
C LEU A 287 -6.75 -4.11 12.69
N ALA A 288 -6.92 -5.32 13.22
CA ALA A 288 -8.14 -5.74 13.92
C ALA A 288 -8.40 -4.96 15.23
N GLY A 289 -7.44 -4.18 15.70
CA GLY A 289 -7.58 -3.27 16.85
C GLY A 289 -7.95 -1.84 16.45
N ALA A 290 -7.94 -1.53 15.16
CA ALA A 290 -8.34 -0.22 14.69
C ALA A 290 -9.85 0.00 14.91
N GLU A 291 -10.21 1.09 15.58
CA GLU A 291 -11.61 1.49 15.83
C GLU A 291 -12.10 2.40 14.72
N PRO A 292 -13.12 1.99 13.92
CA PRO A 292 -13.85 2.91 13.07
C PRO A 292 -14.86 3.71 13.92
N ILE A 293 -14.84 5.03 13.81
CA ILE A 293 -15.84 5.90 14.40
C ILE A 293 -16.96 6.11 13.39
N VAL A 294 -18.15 5.61 13.72
CA VAL A 294 -19.31 5.57 12.82
C VAL A 294 -20.37 6.58 13.26
N ALA A 295 -20.88 7.37 12.33
CA ALA A 295 -21.89 8.39 12.56
C ALA A 295 -23.26 7.75 12.90
N PRO A 296 -23.85 8.00 14.09
CA PRO A 296 -25.17 7.48 14.45
C PRO A 296 -26.35 8.27 13.84
N MET A 297 -26.05 9.42 13.26
CA MET A 297 -27.03 10.29 12.60
C MET A 297 -26.38 11.11 11.49
N SER A 298 -27.18 11.67 10.61
CA SER A 298 -26.67 12.63 9.61
C SER A 298 -26.49 14.02 10.22
N GLY A 299 -25.50 14.76 9.74
CA GLY A 299 -25.22 16.11 10.20
C GLY A 299 -23.85 16.64 9.78
N VAL A 300 -23.58 17.88 10.18
CA VAL A 300 -22.28 18.52 9.95
C VAL A 300 -21.25 17.97 10.94
N LEU A 301 -20.11 17.51 10.43
CA LEU A 301 -18.99 17.02 11.22
C LEU A 301 -18.09 18.18 11.66
N VAL A 302 -17.91 18.31 12.97
CA VAL A 302 -16.99 19.27 13.60
C VAL A 302 -15.94 18.48 14.38
N TYR A 303 -14.76 18.32 13.81
CA TYR A 303 -13.66 17.59 14.48
C TYR A 303 -13.11 18.38 15.66
N ARG A 304 -12.82 17.68 16.74
CA ARG A 304 -12.26 18.21 18.00
C ARG A 304 -10.83 17.75 18.26
N CYS A 305 -10.34 16.85 17.40
CA CYS A 305 -9.02 16.24 17.54
C CYS A 305 -8.34 16.17 16.17
N GLU A 306 -7.06 16.51 16.10
CA GLU A 306 -6.25 16.44 14.87
C GLU A 306 -5.70 15.02 14.64
N VAL A 307 -5.53 14.65 13.37
CA VAL A 307 -4.86 13.40 13.00
C VAL A 307 -3.42 13.37 13.51
N GLY A 308 -2.94 12.18 13.85
CA GLY A 308 -1.62 11.99 14.48
C GLY A 308 -1.64 12.15 16.01
N THR A 309 -2.77 12.58 16.60
CA THR A 309 -2.90 12.75 18.05
C THR A 309 -3.17 11.42 18.75
N TRP A 310 -2.48 11.14 19.86
CA TRP A 310 -2.86 10.09 20.78
C TRP A 310 -4.14 10.46 21.52
N VAL A 311 -5.10 9.56 21.58
CA VAL A 311 -6.36 9.71 22.29
C VAL A 311 -6.54 8.59 23.31
N ASP A 312 -7.13 8.93 24.47
CA ASP A 312 -7.52 7.97 25.49
C ASP A 312 -8.98 7.56 25.31
N VAL A 313 -9.38 6.48 25.97
CA VAL A 313 -10.79 6.06 26.02
C VAL A 313 -11.66 7.21 26.55
N GLY A 314 -12.72 7.54 25.82
CA GLY A 314 -13.64 8.64 26.14
C GLY A 314 -13.23 10.00 25.59
N HIS A 315 -12.09 10.11 24.90
CA HIS A 315 -11.67 11.35 24.24
C HIS A 315 -12.69 11.75 23.15
N GLU A 316 -13.00 13.05 23.09
CA GLU A 316 -13.99 13.60 22.13
C GLU A 316 -13.34 13.80 20.75
N ILE A 317 -13.79 13.05 19.76
CA ILE A 317 -13.24 13.02 18.41
C ILE A 317 -13.92 14.06 17.50
N ALA A 318 -15.25 14.12 17.54
CA ALA A 318 -16.02 15.05 16.73
C ALA A 318 -17.43 15.27 17.32
N ASP A 319 -18.04 16.40 16.98
CA ASP A 319 -19.47 16.61 17.10
C ASP A 319 -20.16 16.39 15.75
N ILE A 320 -21.36 15.80 15.79
CA ILE A 320 -22.28 15.74 14.65
C ILE A 320 -23.44 16.66 14.96
N VAL A 321 -23.60 17.70 14.18
CA VAL A 321 -24.58 18.77 14.38
C VAL A 321 -25.72 18.66 13.37
N ASP A 322 -26.95 18.49 13.84
CA ASP A 322 -28.14 18.60 13.00
C ASP A 322 -28.69 20.05 13.10
N PRO A 323 -28.52 20.85 12.04
CA PRO A 323 -28.95 22.27 12.06
C PRO A 323 -30.45 22.46 11.95
N LEU A 324 -31.25 21.39 11.75
CA LEU A 324 -32.70 21.47 11.67
C LEU A 324 -33.38 21.29 13.03
N THR A 325 -32.75 20.54 13.91
CA THR A 325 -33.30 20.18 15.22
C THR A 325 -32.45 20.68 16.39
N ASP A 326 -31.36 21.38 16.14
CA ASP A 326 -30.35 21.81 17.13
C ASP A 326 -29.74 20.66 17.93
N ARG A 327 -29.88 19.42 17.45
CA ARG A 327 -29.32 18.25 18.09
C ARG A 327 -27.82 18.16 17.83
N VAL A 328 -27.05 17.93 18.88
CA VAL A 328 -25.61 17.68 18.80
C VAL A 328 -25.29 16.32 19.44
N VAL A 329 -24.52 15.49 18.74
CA VAL A 329 -24.01 14.22 19.26
C VAL A 329 -22.49 14.27 19.25
N THR A 330 -21.88 14.21 20.44
CA THR A 330 -20.41 14.14 20.57
C THR A 330 -19.96 12.69 20.48
N MET A 331 -19.12 12.40 19.50
CA MET A 331 -18.50 11.10 19.27
C MET A 331 -17.22 10.98 20.06
N LYS A 332 -17.04 9.85 20.75
CA LYS A 332 -15.89 9.58 21.62
C LYS A 332 -15.20 8.28 21.22
N SER A 333 -13.89 8.23 21.45
CA SER A 333 -13.12 6.99 21.30
C SER A 333 -13.54 5.94 22.34
N SER A 334 -13.64 4.67 21.94
CA SER A 334 -13.79 3.53 22.84
C SER A 334 -12.46 2.80 23.13
N VAL A 335 -11.40 3.14 22.39
CA VAL A 335 -10.05 2.61 22.57
C VAL A 335 -9.04 3.74 22.80
N ALA A 336 -7.91 3.44 23.44
CA ALA A 336 -6.75 4.33 23.44
C ALA A 336 -5.87 4.01 22.23
N GLY A 337 -5.38 5.05 21.55
CA GLY A 337 -4.54 4.90 20.37
C GLY A 337 -4.35 6.19 19.59
N VAL A 338 -3.73 6.13 18.43
CA VAL A 338 -3.54 7.29 17.55
C VAL A 338 -4.76 7.46 16.63
N LEU A 339 -5.35 8.65 16.60
CA LEU A 339 -6.30 9.03 15.56
C LEU A 339 -5.51 9.21 14.25
N TYR A 340 -5.46 8.16 13.41
CA TYR A 340 -4.59 8.17 12.24
C TYR A 340 -5.26 8.65 10.95
N ALA A 341 -6.60 8.54 10.84
CA ALA A 341 -7.34 8.99 9.66
C ALA A 341 -8.72 9.54 10.04
N ARG A 342 -9.20 10.51 9.25
CA ARG A 342 -10.55 11.06 9.34
C ARG A 342 -11.08 11.47 7.97
N HIS A 343 -12.39 11.49 7.79
CA HIS A 343 -13.02 11.74 6.50
C HIS A 343 -12.82 13.19 6.03
N LEU A 344 -12.57 13.37 4.75
CA LEU A 344 -12.33 14.67 4.12
C LEU A 344 -13.60 15.54 4.11
N THR A 345 -14.77 14.95 3.88
CA THR A 345 -16.06 15.65 3.83
C THR A 345 -16.53 15.95 5.24
N ARG A 346 -16.97 17.20 5.46
CA ARG A 346 -17.48 17.69 6.76
C ARG A 346 -19.00 17.50 6.91
N PHE A 347 -19.56 16.50 6.24
CA PHE A 347 -20.95 16.09 6.38
C PHE A 347 -21.02 14.58 6.47
N ALA A 348 -21.65 14.07 7.53
CA ALA A 348 -21.89 12.65 7.74
C ALA A 348 -23.33 12.29 7.34
N THR A 349 -23.47 11.14 6.70
CA THR A 349 -24.73 10.38 6.69
C THR A 349 -24.70 9.34 7.79
N ALA A 350 -25.87 8.97 8.33
CA ALA A 350 -25.94 7.88 9.31
C ALA A 350 -25.29 6.60 8.75
N GLY A 351 -24.45 5.97 9.54
CA GLY A 351 -23.68 4.79 9.14
C GLY A 351 -22.33 5.08 8.46
N LEU A 352 -22.00 6.34 8.17
CA LEU A 352 -20.69 6.71 7.62
C LEU A 352 -19.57 6.48 8.66
N GLU A 353 -18.55 5.73 8.30
CA GLU A 353 -17.28 5.72 9.02
C GLU A 353 -16.51 7.00 8.70
N PHE A 354 -16.23 7.83 9.70
CA PHE A 354 -15.62 9.14 9.47
C PHE A 354 -14.27 9.37 10.17
N ALA A 355 -13.84 8.46 11.03
CA ALA A 355 -12.53 8.51 11.68
C ALA A 355 -12.05 7.11 12.08
N ARG A 356 -10.72 6.95 12.25
CA ARG A 356 -10.07 5.69 12.61
C ARG A 356 -9.01 5.91 13.67
N ILE A 357 -9.02 5.06 14.70
CA ILE A 357 -8.07 5.09 15.81
C ILE A 357 -7.31 3.77 15.88
N ALA A 358 -5.99 3.82 15.90
CA ALA A 358 -5.11 2.64 15.96
C ALA A 358 -5.03 2.09 17.39
N GLY A 359 -6.00 1.24 17.77
CA GLY A 359 -6.05 0.60 19.10
C GLY A 359 -5.11 -0.60 19.20
N ALA A 360 -4.55 -0.81 20.42
CA ALA A 360 -3.54 -1.83 20.68
C ALA A 360 -4.07 -3.27 20.73
N LYS A 361 -5.36 -3.48 20.91
CA LYS A 361 -5.97 -4.81 21.11
C LYS A 361 -6.93 -5.15 19.99
N ALA A 362 -6.73 -6.30 19.36
CA ALA A 362 -7.67 -6.83 18.36
C ALA A 362 -9.05 -7.10 18.98
N PHE A 363 -10.12 -6.60 18.34
CA PHE A 363 -11.51 -6.83 18.71
C PHE A 363 -12.45 -7.01 17.50
N ARG A 364 -11.94 -6.77 16.29
CA ARG A 364 -12.66 -6.93 15.02
C ARG A 364 -12.25 -8.22 14.33
N SER A 365 -13.12 -8.75 13.46
CA SER A 365 -12.85 -9.91 12.59
C SER A 365 -13.57 -9.73 11.25
N GLY A 366 -13.18 -10.53 10.25
CA GLY A 366 -13.71 -10.45 8.89
C GLY A 366 -13.02 -9.36 8.06
N SER A 367 -13.76 -8.66 7.19
CA SER A 367 -13.20 -7.55 6.40
C SER A 367 -12.82 -6.39 7.32
N LEU A 368 -11.55 -6.05 7.35
CA LEU A 368 -10.99 -5.02 8.23
C LEU A 368 -10.85 -3.66 7.55
N LEU A 369 -10.79 -3.65 6.21
CA LEU A 369 -10.72 -2.45 5.37
C LEU A 369 -12.04 -2.28 4.60
N SER A 370 -12.36 -1.04 4.23
CA SER A 370 -13.50 -0.73 3.35
C SER A 370 -13.28 -1.30 1.94
N ASN A 371 -14.38 -1.71 1.30
CA ASN A 371 -14.38 -2.18 -0.08
C ASN A 371 -13.95 -1.09 -1.06
#